data_92db7be45dcdb6111cfc0de5bebf8201
#
_entry.id   92db7be45dcdb6111cfc0de5bebf8201
#
_cell.length_a   1.000
_cell.length_b   1.000
_cell.length_c   1.000
_cell.angle_alpha   90.00
_cell.angle_beta   90.00
_cell.angle_gamma   90.00
#
_symmetry.space_group_name_H-M   'P 1'
#
loop_
_entity.id
_entity.type
_entity.pdbx_description
1 polymer ?
#
loop_
_entity_poly.entity_id
_entity_poly.type
_entity_poly.pdbx_seq_one_letter_code
_entity_poly.pdbx_strand_id
1 'polypeptide(L)'
;MSDSAKKYTIAVIPGDGIGKEVTPWAQKALEKAAEGVAEFDYENFDLGAERYLRDGAILPEEEEERIKKTDAILLGAVGDPRIKAGILERGLLLKLRFDLDQYVNLRPSKLYKGVTSPLANPGDIDFVVVREGTEGLYCGAGGAVRRGTPNEVATEVSINTAYGVERVVRYAFQLAMKRRKHVTLVHKKNVLVNAGDMWQRIVCLLYTSPSPRD
;
A
#
# COMPACT_ATOMS: atom_id res chain seq x y z
N MET A 1 -38.04 8.70 -2.15
CA MET A 1 -37.18 8.13 -3.19
C MET A 1 -36.22 7.22 -2.46
N SER A 2 -36.34 5.90 -2.61
CA SER A 2 -35.37 4.96 -2.02
C SER A 2 -34.06 5.13 -2.81
N ASP A 3 -33.07 5.72 -2.18
CA ASP A 3 -31.70 5.68 -2.72
C ASP A 3 -31.32 4.20 -2.84
N SER A 4 -31.21 3.69 -4.06
CA SER A 4 -30.76 2.30 -4.26
C SER A 4 -29.34 2.21 -3.73
N ALA A 5 -29.06 1.20 -2.90
CA ALA A 5 -27.73 0.97 -2.36
C ALA A 5 -26.71 0.96 -3.49
N LYS A 6 -25.61 1.67 -3.30
CA LYS A 6 -24.55 1.78 -4.31
C LYS A 6 -23.84 0.44 -4.43
N LYS A 7 -23.71 -0.06 -5.66
CA LYS A 7 -23.11 -1.37 -5.92
C LYS A 7 -21.64 -1.21 -6.34
N TYR A 8 -20.77 -2.05 -5.76
CA TYR A 8 -19.34 -2.05 -6.05
C TYR A 8 -18.85 -3.45 -6.42
N THR A 9 -17.92 -3.54 -7.32
CA THR A 9 -17.23 -4.80 -7.65
C THR A 9 -15.87 -4.83 -6.97
N ILE A 10 -15.62 -5.87 -6.18
CA ILE A 10 -14.38 -6.04 -5.40
C ILE A 10 -13.60 -7.23 -5.94
N ALA A 11 -12.37 -7.01 -6.43
CA ALA A 11 -11.45 -8.10 -6.70
C ALA A 11 -10.95 -8.68 -5.38
N VAL A 12 -11.10 -9.98 -5.19
CA VAL A 12 -10.67 -10.68 -3.97
C VAL A 12 -9.47 -11.56 -4.30
N ILE A 13 -8.35 -11.28 -3.68
CA ILE A 13 -7.11 -12.04 -3.80
C ILE A 13 -6.75 -12.57 -2.40
N PRO A 14 -7.21 -13.76 -2.00
CA PRO A 14 -6.88 -14.32 -0.69
C PRO A 14 -5.37 -14.54 -0.50
N GLY A 15 -4.69 -14.93 -1.57
CA GLY A 15 -3.25 -15.22 -1.56
C GLY A 15 -2.94 -16.52 -0.82
N ASP A 16 -2.00 -16.45 0.13
CA ASP A 16 -1.38 -17.60 0.75
C ASP A 16 -1.63 -17.69 2.26
N GLY A 17 -1.40 -18.87 2.85
CA GLY A 17 -1.41 -19.09 4.29
C GLY A 17 -2.63 -18.49 4.98
N ILE A 18 -2.37 -17.63 5.96
CA ILE A 18 -3.41 -16.94 6.75
C ILE A 18 -4.39 -16.11 5.90
N GLY A 19 -3.96 -15.65 4.71
CA GLY A 19 -4.82 -14.87 3.81
C GLY A 19 -6.10 -15.60 3.43
N LYS A 20 -6.03 -16.91 3.21
CA LYS A 20 -7.19 -17.75 2.89
C LYS A 20 -8.18 -17.86 4.04
N GLU A 21 -7.70 -17.74 5.28
CA GLU A 21 -8.53 -17.80 6.46
C GLU A 21 -9.18 -16.45 6.78
N VAL A 22 -8.41 -15.35 6.71
CA VAL A 22 -8.89 -14.03 7.15
C VAL A 22 -9.74 -13.31 6.10
N THR A 23 -9.52 -13.56 4.81
CA THR A 23 -10.24 -12.87 3.73
C THR A 23 -11.76 -13.09 3.78
N PRO A 24 -12.30 -14.31 3.99
CA PRO A 24 -13.74 -14.51 4.12
C PRO A 24 -14.35 -13.76 5.32
N TRP A 25 -13.60 -13.59 6.41
CA TRP A 25 -14.05 -12.80 7.56
C TRP A 25 -14.03 -11.30 7.27
N ALA A 26 -13.04 -10.85 6.50
CA ALA A 26 -13.01 -9.46 6.05
C ALA A 26 -14.19 -9.12 5.13
N GLN A 27 -14.59 -10.03 4.23
CA GLN A 27 -15.79 -9.87 3.41
C GLN A 27 -17.05 -9.76 4.26
N LYS A 28 -17.25 -10.68 5.21
CA LYS A 28 -18.39 -10.63 6.14
C LYS A 28 -18.45 -9.34 6.97
N ALA A 29 -17.28 -8.88 7.43
CA ALA A 29 -17.20 -7.62 8.18
C ALA A 29 -17.54 -6.41 7.30
N LEU A 30 -17.09 -6.41 6.04
CA LEU A 30 -17.40 -5.37 5.07
C LEU A 30 -18.89 -5.32 4.76
N GLU A 31 -19.51 -6.47 4.47
CA GLU A 31 -20.96 -6.59 4.23
C GLU A 31 -21.77 -6.06 5.43
N LYS A 32 -21.36 -6.46 6.64
CA LYS A 32 -22.06 -6.02 7.85
C LYS A 32 -21.90 -4.53 8.12
N ALA A 33 -20.73 -3.98 7.86
CA ALA A 33 -20.47 -2.55 8.03
C ALA A 33 -21.19 -1.67 6.99
N ALA A 34 -21.45 -2.22 5.80
CA ALA A 34 -22.09 -1.51 4.69
C ALA A 34 -23.60 -1.78 4.58
N GLU A 35 -24.19 -2.53 5.51
CA GLU A 35 -25.61 -2.89 5.49
C GLU A 35 -26.52 -1.65 5.36
N GLY A 36 -27.35 -1.63 4.32
CA GLY A 36 -28.22 -0.48 4.01
C GLY A 36 -27.53 0.72 3.32
N VAL A 37 -26.22 0.65 3.05
CA VAL A 37 -25.44 1.72 2.42
C VAL A 37 -24.88 1.31 1.07
N ALA A 38 -24.31 0.10 0.98
CA ALA A 38 -23.70 -0.41 -0.24
C ALA A 38 -23.86 -1.93 -0.36
N GLU A 39 -23.77 -2.42 -1.61
CA GLU A 39 -23.74 -3.84 -1.96
C GLU A 39 -22.41 -4.15 -2.66
N PHE A 40 -21.91 -5.38 -2.48
CA PHE A 40 -20.65 -5.81 -3.05
C PHE A 40 -20.80 -7.06 -3.92
N ASP A 41 -20.30 -6.99 -5.16
CA ASP A 41 -20.02 -8.16 -5.98
C ASP A 41 -18.56 -8.54 -5.82
N TYR A 42 -18.30 -9.79 -5.49
CA TYR A 42 -16.92 -10.27 -5.29
C TYR A 42 -16.45 -11.11 -6.46
N GLU A 43 -15.34 -10.71 -7.05
CA GLU A 43 -14.65 -11.47 -8.09
C GLU A 43 -13.37 -12.07 -7.51
N ASN A 44 -13.33 -13.40 -7.39
CA ASN A 44 -12.22 -14.11 -6.75
C ASN A 44 -11.12 -14.44 -7.77
N PHE A 45 -9.86 -14.18 -7.38
CA PHE A 45 -8.66 -14.46 -8.15
C PHE A 45 -7.75 -15.40 -7.37
N ASP A 46 -7.44 -16.56 -7.97
CA ASP A 46 -6.51 -17.57 -7.42
C ASP A 46 -5.07 -17.14 -7.73
N LEU A 47 -4.58 -16.10 -7.03
CA LEU A 47 -3.23 -15.55 -7.19
C LEU A 47 -2.44 -15.75 -5.91
N GLY A 48 -1.21 -16.24 -6.04
CA GLY A 48 -0.31 -16.52 -4.91
C GLY A 48 0.61 -17.72 -5.18
N ALA A 49 1.16 -18.24 -4.11
CA ALA A 49 2.16 -19.31 -4.14
C ALA A 49 1.65 -20.61 -4.75
N GLU A 50 0.45 -21.04 -4.40
CA GLU A 50 -0.13 -22.29 -4.91
C GLU A 50 -0.32 -22.23 -6.44
N ARG A 51 -0.78 -21.09 -6.94
CA ARG A 51 -0.88 -20.86 -8.39
C ARG A 51 0.48 -20.91 -9.06
N TYR A 52 1.45 -20.19 -8.50
CA TYR A 52 2.81 -20.17 -9.03
C TYR A 52 3.46 -21.56 -9.03
N LEU A 53 3.28 -22.35 -7.99
CA LEU A 53 3.80 -23.71 -7.90
C LEU A 53 3.11 -24.68 -8.87
N ARG A 54 1.83 -24.45 -9.17
CA ARG A 54 1.04 -25.28 -10.09
C ARG A 54 1.38 -25.05 -11.55
N ASP A 55 1.48 -23.81 -11.98
CA ASP A 55 1.57 -23.45 -13.40
C ASP A 55 2.58 -22.35 -13.74
N GLY A 56 3.31 -21.83 -12.74
CA GLY A 56 4.31 -20.77 -12.91
C GLY A 56 3.74 -19.37 -13.08
N ALA A 57 2.41 -19.22 -13.11
CA ALA A 57 1.78 -17.92 -13.28
C ALA A 57 1.76 -17.12 -11.95
N ILE A 58 2.05 -15.82 -12.02
CA ILE A 58 1.99 -14.93 -10.86
C ILE A 58 0.80 -13.98 -11.00
N LEU A 59 0.74 -13.22 -12.09
CA LEU A 59 -0.34 -12.31 -12.44
C LEU A 59 -0.50 -12.33 -13.98
N PRO A 60 -1.35 -13.21 -14.53
CA PRO A 60 -1.65 -13.20 -15.95
C PRO A 60 -2.27 -11.88 -16.39
N GLU A 61 -1.95 -11.44 -17.60
CA GLU A 61 -2.42 -10.17 -18.16
C GLU A 61 -3.96 -10.08 -18.21
N GLU A 62 -4.63 -11.16 -18.57
CA GLU A 62 -6.09 -11.22 -18.60
C GLU A 62 -6.71 -10.97 -17.18
N GLU A 63 -6.13 -11.59 -16.16
CA GLU A 63 -6.60 -11.41 -14.78
C GLU A 63 -6.28 -9.99 -14.27
N GLU A 64 -5.12 -9.45 -14.61
CA GLU A 64 -4.75 -8.07 -14.31
C GLU A 64 -5.74 -7.07 -14.93
N GLU A 65 -6.11 -7.24 -16.20
CA GLU A 65 -7.07 -6.37 -16.87
C GLU A 65 -8.49 -6.49 -16.27
N ARG A 66 -8.84 -7.64 -15.72
CA ARG A 66 -10.09 -7.79 -14.96
C ARG A 66 -10.03 -7.07 -13.62
N ILE A 67 -8.93 -7.22 -12.89
CA ILE A 67 -8.70 -6.53 -11.61
C ILE A 67 -8.75 -5.00 -11.80
N LYS A 68 -8.15 -4.47 -12.87
CA LYS A 68 -8.19 -3.04 -13.18
C LYS A 68 -9.60 -2.46 -13.37
N LYS A 69 -10.57 -3.31 -13.71
CA LYS A 69 -11.98 -2.90 -13.92
C LYS A 69 -12.81 -2.92 -12.64
N THR A 70 -12.29 -3.43 -11.55
CA THR A 70 -13.00 -3.46 -10.27
C THR A 70 -12.83 -2.15 -9.51
N ASP A 71 -13.77 -1.85 -8.59
CA ASP A 71 -13.74 -0.64 -7.78
C ASP A 71 -12.65 -0.68 -6.70
N ALA A 72 -12.34 -1.87 -6.18
CA ALA A 72 -11.30 -2.06 -5.16
C ALA A 72 -10.75 -3.49 -5.18
N ILE A 73 -9.61 -3.67 -4.51
CA ILE A 73 -8.97 -4.97 -4.31
C ILE A 73 -8.97 -5.29 -2.81
N LEU A 74 -9.54 -6.41 -2.44
CA LEU A 74 -9.39 -7.02 -1.12
C LEU A 74 -8.27 -8.05 -1.18
N LEU A 75 -7.11 -7.68 -0.68
CA LEU A 75 -5.92 -8.52 -0.68
C LEU A 75 -5.71 -9.13 0.70
N GLY A 76 -5.55 -10.45 0.75
CA GLY A 76 -5.20 -11.18 1.96
C GLY A 76 -3.71 -11.11 2.27
N ALA A 77 -3.02 -12.25 2.25
CA ALA A 77 -1.59 -12.33 2.47
C ALA A 77 -0.90 -13.06 1.32
N VAL A 78 0.27 -12.60 0.90
CA VAL A 78 1.04 -13.22 -0.17
C VAL A 78 2.45 -13.53 0.34
N GLY A 79 2.87 -14.76 0.16
CA GLY A 79 4.20 -15.25 0.51
C GLY A 79 4.17 -16.68 1.01
N ASP A 80 5.13 -17.47 0.56
CA ASP A 80 5.30 -18.88 0.94
C ASP A 80 6.80 -19.21 0.99
N PRO A 81 7.29 -19.88 2.04
CA PRO A 81 8.71 -20.20 2.19
C PRO A 81 9.24 -21.15 1.11
N ARG A 82 8.38 -21.86 0.39
CA ARG A 82 8.76 -22.71 -0.75
C ARG A 82 9.17 -21.92 -1.99
N ILE A 83 8.85 -20.61 -2.03
CA ILE A 83 9.16 -19.73 -3.15
C ILE A 83 10.26 -18.77 -2.76
N LYS A 84 11.22 -18.57 -3.67
CA LYS A 84 12.30 -17.61 -3.45
C LYS A 84 11.74 -16.21 -3.20
N ALA A 85 12.23 -15.56 -2.13
CA ALA A 85 11.85 -14.20 -1.78
C ALA A 85 11.99 -13.23 -2.96
N GLY A 86 11.05 -12.33 -3.11
CA GLY A 86 10.99 -11.32 -4.16
C GLY A 86 10.21 -11.75 -5.41
N ILE A 87 9.93 -13.03 -5.63
CA ILE A 87 9.19 -13.48 -6.82
C ILE A 87 7.73 -13.02 -6.75
N LEU A 88 7.02 -13.41 -5.72
CA LEU A 88 5.60 -13.04 -5.55
C LEU A 88 5.44 -11.56 -5.18
N GLU A 89 6.33 -11.04 -4.34
CA GLU A 89 6.29 -9.64 -3.94
C GLU A 89 6.43 -8.70 -5.15
N ARG A 90 7.37 -8.98 -6.04
CA ARG A 90 7.59 -8.16 -7.25
C ARG A 90 6.55 -8.44 -8.34
N GLY A 91 6.23 -9.73 -8.56
CA GLY A 91 5.36 -10.14 -9.66
C GLY A 91 3.87 -9.93 -9.40
N LEU A 92 3.45 -9.81 -8.13
CA LEU A 92 2.05 -9.60 -7.78
C LEU A 92 1.87 -8.27 -7.02
N LEU A 93 2.43 -8.15 -5.80
CA LEU A 93 2.14 -7.01 -4.92
C LEU A 93 2.67 -5.68 -5.47
N LEU A 94 3.95 -5.64 -5.86
CA LEU A 94 4.55 -4.43 -6.40
C LEU A 94 4.04 -4.16 -7.81
N LYS A 95 3.80 -5.20 -8.62
CA LYS A 95 3.24 -5.02 -9.95
C LYS A 95 1.87 -4.34 -9.88
N LEU A 96 0.92 -4.85 -9.10
CA LEU A 96 -0.38 -4.20 -8.89
C LEU A 96 -0.24 -2.76 -8.38
N ARG A 97 0.70 -2.52 -7.45
CA ARG A 97 0.94 -1.18 -6.92
C ARG A 97 1.38 -0.19 -7.98
N PHE A 98 2.30 -0.60 -8.87
CA PHE A 98 2.81 0.28 -9.93
C PHE A 98 1.81 0.45 -11.06
N ASP A 99 1.22 -0.65 -11.53
CA ASP A 99 0.34 -0.64 -12.69
C ASP A 99 -1.00 0.06 -12.40
N LEU A 100 -1.42 0.09 -11.12
CA LEU A 100 -2.59 0.83 -10.64
C LEU A 100 -2.24 2.19 -10.02
N ASP A 101 -0.99 2.62 -10.10
CA ASP A 101 -0.47 3.86 -9.49
C ASP A 101 -0.92 4.07 -8.03
N GLN A 102 -0.83 3.03 -7.21
CA GLN A 102 -1.21 3.08 -5.79
C GLN A 102 -0.13 3.80 -4.97
N TYR A 103 0.06 5.09 -5.23
CA TYR A 103 1.15 5.90 -4.66
C TYR A 103 1.01 6.15 -3.15
N VAL A 104 -0.19 6.09 -2.61
CA VAL A 104 -0.42 6.23 -1.16
C VAL A 104 -0.55 4.87 -0.51
N ASN A 105 0.41 4.52 0.36
CA ASN A 105 0.28 3.43 1.30
C ASN A 105 -0.23 3.99 2.63
N LEU A 106 -1.52 3.88 2.88
CA LEU A 106 -2.19 4.41 4.06
C LEU A 106 -2.19 3.37 5.18
N ARG A 107 -1.54 3.69 6.30
CA ARG A 107 -1.37 2.75 7.42
C ARG A 107 -1.91 3.35 8.72
N PRO A 108 -3.19 3.13 9.04
CA PRO A 108 -3.76 3.56 10.30
C PRO A 108 -3.23 2.71 11.46
N SER A 109 -2.99 3.34 12.60
CA SER A 109 -2.62 2.69 13.84
C SER A 109 -3.45 3.29 14.96
N LYS A 110 -4.25 2.45 15.61
CA LYS A 110 -5.14 2.86 16.69
C LYS A 110 -5.14 1.82 17.80
N LEU A 111 -5.00 2.28 19.03
CA LEU A 111 -5.20 1.44 20.20
C LEU A 111 -6.68 1.50 20.61
N TYR A 112 -7.36 0.37 20.44
CA TYR A 112 -8.76 0.27 20.80
C TYR A 112 -8.91 -0.02 22.30
N LYS A 113 -10.01 0.46 22.90
CA LYS A 113 -10.34 0.19 24.29
C LYS A 113 -10.44 -1.33 24.54
N GLY A 114 -9.76 -1.79 25.58
CA GLY A 114 -9.74 -3.22 25.94
C GLY A 114 -8.66 -4.04 25.23
N VAL A 115 -7.88 -3.42 24.34
CA VAL A 115 -6.73 -4.07 23.70
C VAL A 115 -5.45 -3.76 24.47
N THR A 116 -4.65 -4.80 24.74
CA THR A 116 -3.35 -4.65 25.41
C THR A 116 -2.29 -4.20 24.41
N SER A 117 -1.52 -3.18 24.78
CA SER A 117 -0.38 -2.70 24.04
C SER A 117 0.93 -3.34 24.55
N PRO A 118 1.92 -3.61 23.70
CA PRO A 118 3.27 -3.98 24.16
C PRO A 118 4.05 -2.81 24.80
N LEU A 119 3.56 -1.57 24.64
CA LEU A 119 4.15 -0.39 25.27
C LEU A 119 3.72 -0.30 26.74
N ALA A 120 4.64 0.07 27.64
CA ALA A 120 4.38 0.17 29.07
C ALA A 120 3.30 1.24 29.40
N ASN A 121 3.38 2.40 28.74
CA ASN A 121 2.45 3.52 28.91
C ASN A 121 2.02 4.04 27.52
N PRO A 122 1.12 3.34 26.81
CA PRO A 122 0.82 3.68 25.43
C PRO A 122 0.05 4.99 25.25
N GLY A 123 -0.66 5.46 26.28
CA GLY A 123 -1.59 6.58 26.13
C GLY A 123 -2.65 6.32 25.07
N ASP A 124 -3.21 7.39 24.51
CA ASP A 124 -4.14 7.31 23.39
C ASP A 124 -3.38 7.28 22.06
N ILE A 125 -3.35 6.11 21.44
CA ILE A 125 -2.75 5.94 20.11
C ILE A 125 -3.84 6.02 19.05
N ASP A 126 -3.77 7.04 18.20
CA ASP A 126 -4.57 7.18 16.97
C ASP A 126 -3.79 8.05 15.99
N PHE A 127 -3.01 7.42 15.12
CA PHE A 127 -2.29 8.10 14.05
C PHE A 127 -2.37 7.33 12.74
N VAL A 128 -2.02 7.99 11.65
CA VAL A 128 -1.97 7.39 10.32
C VAL A 128 -0.62 7.71 9.69
N VAL A 129 0.08 6.68 9.25
CA VAL A 129 1.27 6.85 8.40
C VAL A 129 0.82 6.91 6.95
N VAL A 130 1.07 8.04 6.30
CA VAL A 130 0.92 8.22 4.86
C VAL A 130 2.29 8.00 4.24
N ARG A 131 2.48 6.86 3.56
CA ARG A 131 3.76 6.45 3.00
C ARG A 131 3.70 6.51 1.49
N GLU A 132 4.72 7.08 0.84
CA GLU A 132 4.90 6.96 -0.59
C GLU A 132 5.14 5.48 -0.94
N GLY A 133 4.44 4.96 -1.93
CA GLY A 133 4.39 3.53 -2.26
C GLY A 133 5.02 3.14 -3.58
N THR A 134 5.35 4.09 -4.48
CA THR A 134 5.77 3.83 -5.87
C THR A 134 7.19 4.27 -6.18
N GLU A 135 7.84 5.01 -5.30
CA GLU A 135 9.20 5.52 -5.45
C GLU A 135 10.13 5.01 -4.33
N GLY A 136 11.23 5.68 -4.13
CA GLY A 136 12.26 5.29 -3.15
C GLY A 136 13.00 4.03 -3.57
N LEU A 137 13.22 3.12 -2.63
CA LEU A 137 13.86 1.83 -2.88
C LEU A 137 12.94 0.82 -3.58
N TYR A 138 11.63 1.10 -3.67
CA TYR A 138 10.66 0.22 -4.34
C TYR A 138 10.72 0.33 -5.86
N CYS A 139 11.32 1.38 -6.41
CA CYS A 139 11.47 1.56 -7.86
C CYS A 139 12.25 0.42 -8.55
N GLY A 140 12.94 -0.45 -7.78
CA GLY A 140 13.66 -1.59 -8.28
C GLY A 140 14.94 -1.24 -9.05
N ALA A 141 15.41 -0.01 -8.97
CA ALA A 141 16.66 0.40 -9.58
C ALA A 141 17.85 -0.10 -8.74
N GLY A 142 18.78 -0.79 -9.39
CA GLY A 142 19.93 -1.38 -8.73
C GLY A 142 20.38 -2.67 -9.39
N GLY A 143 21.30 -3.37 -8.76
CA GLY A 143 21.80 -4.62 -9.28
C GLY A 143 22.95 -5.20 -8.45
N ALA A 144 23.39 -6.37 -8.85
CA ALA A 144 24.56 -6.99 -8.25
C ALA A 144 25.47 -7.62 -9.29
N VAL A 145 26.78 -7.46 -9.10
CA VAL A 145 27.82 -8.07 -9.94
C VAL A 145 28.73 -8.95 -9.09
N ARG A 146 29.37 -9.94 -9.71
CA ARG A 146 30.27 -10.90 -9.06
C ARG A 146 29.64 -11.62 -7.87
N ARG A 147 28.36 -11.97 -7.98
CA ARG A 147 27.58 -12.63 -6.91
C ARG A 147 28.27 -13.90 -6.39
N GLY A 148 28.27 -14.07 -5.08
CA GLY A 148 28.82 -15.23 -4.40
C GLY A 148 30.36 -15.24 -4.34
N THR A 149 31.02 -14.14 -4.67
CA THR A 149 32.48 -14.00 -4.54
C THR A 149 32.85 -12.98 -3.46
N PRO A 150 34.09 -13.01 -2.93
CA PRO A 150 34.56 -12.00 -1.98
C PRO A 150 34.54 -10.56 -2.52
N ASN A 151 34.43 -10.40 -3.83
CA ASN A 151 34.37 -9.10 -4.52
C ASN A 151 32.96 -8.77 -5.03
N GLU A 152 31.92 -9.33 -4.42
CA GLU A 152 30.53 -9.02 -4.75
C GLU A 152 30.22 -7.53 -4.49
N VAL A 153 29.52 -6.91 -5.42
CA VAL A 153 28.99 -5.57 -5.27
C VAL A 153 27.48 -5.61 -5.50
N ALA A 154 26.72 -5.06 -4.57
CA ALA A 154 25.28 -4.89 -4.69
C ALA A 154 24.91 -3.41 -4.51
N THR A 155 23.97 -2.94 -5.30
CA THR A 155 23.46 -1.56 -5.26
C THR A 155 21.94 -1.56 -5.22
N GLU A 156 21.39 -0.66 -4.40
CA GLU A 156 19.97 -0.32 -4.37
C GLU A 156 19.86 1.20 -4.47
N VAL A 157 19.12 1.69 -5.46
CA VAL A 157 18.97 3.12 -5.72
C VAL A 157 17.62 3.61 -5.24
N SER A 158 17.62 4.68 -4.44
CA SER A 158 16.40 5.35 -4.01
C SER A 158 16.08 6.50 -4.97
N ILE A 159 15.03 6.37 -5.76
CA ILE A 159 14.54 7.40 -6.67
C ILE A 159 13.43 8.17 -5.97
N ASN A 160 13.52 9.49 -5.96
CA ASN A 160 12.51 10.39 -5.42
C ASN A 160 12.27 11.49 -6.44
N THR A 161 11.03 11.72 -6.84
CA THR A 161 10.67 12.79 -7.76
C THR A 161 9.86 13.88 -7.06
N ALA A 162 9.94 15.11 -7.55
CA ALA A 162 9.11 16.19 -7.02
C ALA A 162 7.61 15.87 -7.19
N TYR A 163 7.24 15.23 -8.29
CA TYR A 163 5.88 14.78 -8.56
C TYR A 163 5.38 13.78 -7.52
N GLY A 164 6.15 12.71 -7.25
CA GLY A 164 5.77 11.68 -6.27
C GLY A 164 5.68 12.24 -4.86
N VAL A 165 6.64 13.10 -4.47
CA VAL A 165 6.61 13.78 -3.18
C VAL A 165 5.40 14.70 -3.04
N GLU A 166 5.13 15.54 -4.04
CA GLU A 166 4.04 16.51 -3.99
C GLU A 166 2.68 15.81 -3.81
N ARG A 167 2.37 14.80 -4.62
CA ARG A 167 1.06 14.13 -4.59
C ARG A 167 0.79 13.42 -3.26
N VAL A 168 1.79 12.73 -2.68
CA VAL A 168 1.61 12.06 -1.39
C VAL A 168 1.52 13.04 -0.23
N VAL A 169 2.24 14.16 -0.28
CA VAL A 169 2.17 15.22 0.72
C VAL A 169 0.83 15.94 0.68
N ARG A 170 0.30 16.25 -0.52
CA ARG A 170 -1.05 16.81 -0.68
C ARG A 170 -2.11 15.90 -0.08
N TYR A 171 -2.03 14.61 -0.35
CA TYR A 171 -2.93 13.63 0.27
C TYR A 171 -2.83 13.67 1.80
N ALA A 172 -1.62 13.70 2.35
CA ALA A 172 -1.40 13.75 3.80
C ALA A 172 -2.02 15.02 4.44
N PHE A 173 -1.87 16.19 3.81
CA PHE A 173 -2.50 17.41 4.30
C PHE A 173 -4.03 17.35 4.20
N GLN A 174 -4.58 16.87 3.08
CA GLN A 174 -6.04 16.69 2.92
C GLN A 174 -6.62 15.74 3.98
N LEU A 175 -5.93 14.64 4.26
CA LEU A 175 -6.31 13.72 5.33
C LEU A 175 -6.23 14.39 6.70
N ALA A 176 -5.18 15.16 6.97
CA ALA A 176 -5.00 15.87 8.24
C ALA A 176 -6.12 16.87 8.51
N MET A 177 -6.66 17.54 7.46
CA MET A 177 -7.80 18.46 7.60
C MET A 177 -9.07 17.76 8.11
N LYS A 178 -9.22 16.46 7.84
CA LYS A 178 -10.33 15.62 8.35
C LYS A 178 -10.03 15.00 9.72
N ARG A 179 -8.85 15.25 10.29
CA ARG A 179 -8.37 14.73 11.57
C ARG A 179 -7.96 15.88 12.51
N ARG A 180 -6.88 15.72 13.27
CA ARG A 180 -6.38 16.72 14.25
C ARG A 180 -5.60 17.89 13.64
N LYS A 181 -5.58 18.04 12.32
CA LYS A 181 -4.87 19.09 11.58
C LYS A 181 -3.37 19.15 11.90
N HIS A 182 -2.76 17.98 12.11
CA HIS A 182 -1.35 17.85 12.42
C HIS A 182 -0.69 16.84 11.47
N VAL A 183 0.41 17.24 10.84
CA VAL A 183 1.26 16.41 9.98
C VAL A 183 2.69 16.49 10.49
N THR A 184 3.35 15.36 10.60
CA THR A 184 4.78 15.27 10.91
C THR A 184 5.49 14.62 9.74
N LEU A 185 6.46 15.32 9.14
CA LEU A 185 7.36 14.74 8.14
C LEU A 185 8.45 13.93 8.84
N VAL A 186 8.54 12.64 8.52
CA VAL A 186 9.61 11.76 9.01
C VAL A 186 10.49 11.37 7.82
N HIS A 187 11.74 11.82 7.84
CA HIS A 187 12.72 11.57 6.78
C HIS A 187 14.15 11.54 7.33
N LYS A 188 15.03 10.74 6.72
CA LYS A 188 16.45 10.65 7.11
C LYS A 188 17.30 11.72 6.40
N LYS A 189 16.95 12.99 6.54
CA LYS A 189 17.57 14.11 5.81
C LYS A 189 19.06 14.25 6.08
N ASN A 190 19.54 13.94 7.27
CA ASN A 190 20.96 14.05 7.64
C ASN A 190 21.89 13.07 6.90
N VAL A 191 21.33 12.06 6.24
CA VAL A 191 22.07 11.08 5.42
C VAL A 191 21.62 11.16 3.96
N LEU A 192 20.31 11.13 3.71
CA LEU A 192 19.72 11.22 2.37
C LEU A 192 19.51 12.70 2.01
N VAL A 193 20.63 13.45 1.85
CA VAL A 193 20.63 14.91 1.79
C VAL A 193 19.79 15.44 0.63
N ASN A 194 19.99 14.92 -0.59
CA ASN A 194 19.31 15.41 -1.79
C ASN A 194 17.78 15.16 -1.74
N ALA A 195 17.38 13.92 -1.46
CA ALA A 195 15.97 13.56 -1.34
C ALA A 195 15.34 14.30 -0.14
N GLY A 196 16.04 14.34 1.00
CA GLY A 196 15.54 15.00 2.21
C GLY A 196 15.34 16.49 2.04
N ASP A 197 16.20 17.18 1.30
CA ASP A 197 16.02 18.60 0.97
C ASP A 197 14.76 18.79 0.09
N MET A 198 14.60 18.00 -0.95
CA MET A 198 13.44 18.07 -1.82
C MET A 198 12.13 17.81 -1.05
N TRP A 199 12.07 16.77 -0.21
CA TRP A 199 10.92 16.47 0.63
C TRP A 199 10.59 17.66 1.55
N GLN A 200 11.58 18.21 2.24
CA GLN A 200 11.36 19.34 3.15
C GLN A 200 10.86 20.57 2.41
N ARG A 201 11.47 20.93 1.27
CA ARG A 201 11.04 22.10 0.48
C ARG A 201 9.59 21.96 0.01
N ILE A 202 9.22 20.79 -0.52
CA ILE A 202 7.86 20.56 -1.03
C ILE A 202 6.84 20.61 0.11
N VAL A 203 7.14 19.98 1.25
CA VAL A 203 6.25 20.05 2.43
C VAL A 203 6.07 21.48 2.89
N CYS A 204 7.16 22.27 2.98
CA CYS A 204 7.09 23.67 3.39
C CYS A 204 6.30 24.52 2.39
N LEU A 205 6.51 24.33 1.10
CA LEU A 205 5.77 25.04 0.05
C LEU A 205 4.26 24.77 0.13
N LEU A 206 3.87 23.50 0.28
CA LEU A 206 2.46 23.11 0.35
C LEU A 206 1.79 23.57 1.66
N TYR A 207 2.55 23.67 2.75
CA TYR A 207 2.05 24.19 4.02
C TYR A 207 1.81 25.72 3.97
N THR A 208 2.69 26.47 3.29
CA THR A 208 2.65 27.92 3.23
C THR A 208 1.87 28.48 2.06
N SER A 209 1.66 27.70 1.00
CA SER A 209 0.85 28.14 -0.15
C SER A 209 -0.62 28.18 0.26
N PRO A 210 -1.36 29.28 -0.08
CA PRO A 210 -2.80 29.23 -0.03
C PRO A 210 -3.26 28.06 -0.89
N SER A 211 -4.18 27.24 -0.38
CA SER A 211 -4.78 26.14 -1.14
C SER A 211 -5.16 26.66 -2.52
N PRO A 212 -4.76 26.02 -3.62
CA PRO A 212 -5.36 26.33 -4.89
C PRO A 212 -6.85 26.11 -4.69
N ARG A 213 -7.60 27.18 -4.68
CA ARG A 213 -9.05 27.08 -4.80
C ARG A 213 -9.32 26.58 -6.20
N ASP A 214 -10.12 25.55 -6.24
CA ASP A 214 -10.71 24.96 -7.44
C ASP A 214 -11.10 25.99 -8.51
#